data_22274de50412ae624957b6dfe11a62bc
#
_entry.id   22274de50412ae624957b6dfe11a62bc
#
_cell.length_a   1.000
_cell.length_b   1.000
_cell.length_c   1.000
_cell.angle_alpha   90.00
_cell.angle_beta   90.00
_cell.angle_gamma   90.00
#
_symmetry.space_group_name_H-M   'P 1'
#
loop_
_entity.id
_entity.type
_entity.pdbx_description
1 polymer ?
#
loop_
_entity_poly.entity_id
_entity_poly.type
_entity_poly.pdbx_seq_one_letter_code
_entity_poly.pdbx_strand_id
1 'polypeptide(L)'
;MHHAPLDADHVSRRWLGKAKHDLAANEAVVVQSAADRRPVSEDINETFDDRQTFGERLADRVAAFGGSWPFIIAFGIFLAIWTGLNLLLRKDAFDPYPFIFLNLVLSMLAAIQAPVIMMSQNRQAAKDRLDAGNDYQVNLKAEIEIMALLEKVEHLTARQEEQTELIRRLLAQKETR
;
A
#
# COMPACT_ATOMS: atom_id res chain seq x y z
N MET A 1 -19.22 21.86 -23.42
CA MET A 1 -18.79 20.71 -24.24
C MET A 1 -18.97 19.45 -23.37
N HIS A 2 -20.05 18.71 -23.62
CA HIS A 2 -20.24 17.40 -22.97
C HIS A 2 -19.24 16.42 -23.58
N HIS A 3 -18.17 16.10 -22.84
CA HIS A 3 -17.34 14.97 -23.19
C HIS A 3 -18.18 13.71 -22.93
N ALA A 4 -18.42 12.93 -23.97
CA ALA A 4 -19.02 11.62 -23.82
C ALA A 4 -18.20 10.79 -22.79
N PRO A 5 -18.85 10.14 -21.83
CA PRO A 5 -18.17 9.24 -20.93
C PRO A 5 -17.43 8.16 -21.75
N LEU A 6 -16.25 7.75 -21.29
CA LEU A 6 -15.55 6.63 -21.88
C LEU A 6 -16.45 5.39 -21.76
N ASP A 7 -16.72 4.73 -22.88
CA ASP A 7 -17.50 3.49 -22.86
C ASP A 7 -16.66 2.37 -22.21
N ALA A 8 -17.16 1.81 -21.13
CA ALA A 8 -16.50 0.74 -20.38
C ALA A 8 -16.19 -0.49 -21.27
N ASP A 9 -17.07 -0.81 -22.24
CA ASP A 9 -16.83 -1.88 -23.22
C ASP A 9 -15.70 -1.55 -24.18
N HIS A 10 -15.58 -0.29 -24.61
CA HIS A 10 -14.47 0.16 -25.44
C HIS A 10 -13.14 0.07 -24.68
N VAL A 11 -13.11 0.55 -23.43
CA VAL A 11 -11.95 0.51 -22.56
C VAL A 11 -11.46 -0.93 -22.33
N SER A 12 -12.36 -1.85 -21.99
CA SER A 12 -12.01 -3.23 -21.69
C SER A 12 -11.46 -3.99 -22.90
N ARG A 13 -12.11 -3.87 -24.07
CA ARG A 13 -11.68 -4.60 -25.28
C ARG A 13 -10.43 -4.02 -25.93
N ARG A 14 -10.34 -2.69 -26.00
CA ARG A 14 -9.25 -2.05 -26.74
C ARG A 14 -7.96 -1.98 -25.94
N TRP A 15 -8.03 -1.72 -24.64
CA TRP A 15 -6.84 -1.49 -23.82
C TRP A 15 -6.46 -2.66 -22.93
N LEU A 16 -7.44 -3.45 -22.45
CA LEU A 16 -7.16 -4.65 -21.65
C LEU A 16 -7.20 -5.95 -22.49
N GLY A 17 -7.67 -5.87 -23.75
CA GLY A 17 -7.82 -7.05 -24.60
C GLY A 17 -8.84 -8.08 -24.12
N LYS A 18 -9.69 -7.71 -23.15
CA LYS A 18 -10.66 -8.59 -22.50
C LYS A 18 -12.09 -8.10 -22.73
N ALA A 19 -13.03 -9.02 -22.85
CA ALA A 19 -14.44 -8.65 -22.84
C ALA A 19 -14.88 -8.30 -21.41
N LYS A 20 -15.88 -7.45 -21.24
CA LYS A 20 -16.35 -6.96 -19.94
C LYS A 20 -16.69 -8.11 -18.95
N HIS A 21 -17.15 -9.24 -19.44
CA HIS A 21 -17.49 -10.42 -18.63
C HIS A 21 -16.27 -11.25 -18.21
N ASP A 22 -15.11 -11.05 -18.87
CA ASP A 22 -13.86 -11.75 -18.57
C ASP A 22 -12.93 -10.94 -17.63
N LEU A 23 -13.38 -9.76 -17.20
CA LEU A 23 -12.62 -8.91 -16.29
C LEU A 23 -12.63 -9.52 -14.88
N ALA A 24 -11.48 -9.53 -14.23
CA ALA A 24 -11.41 -9.78 -12.80
C ALA A 24 -12.15 -8.69 -12.02
N ALA A 25 -12.62 -8.99 -10.81
CA ALA A 25 -13.42 -8.04 -10.03
C ALA A 25 -12.71 -6.69 -9.81
N ASN A 26 -11.41 -6.71 -9.55
CA ASN A 26 -10.57 -5.53 -9.42
C ASN A 26 -10.42 -4.75 -10.73
N GLU A 27 -10.25 -5.42 -11.86
CA GLU A 27 -10.18 -4.79 -13.19
C GLU A 27 -11.51 -4.12 -13.57
N ALA A 28 -12.64 -4.75 -13.24
CA ALA A 28 -13.97 -4.21 -13.51
C ALA A 28 -14.21 -2.89 -12.72
N VAL A 29 -13.77 -2.82 -11.46
CA VAL A 29 -13.85 -1.61 -10.65
C VAL A 29 -13.00 -0.49 -11.28
N VAL A 30 -11.79 -0.80 -11.74
CA VAL A 30 -10.89 0.19 -12.37
C VAL A 30 -11.48 0.72 -13.67
N VAL A 31 -11.99 -0.17 -14.55
CA VAL A 31 -12.61 0.22 -15.82
C VAL A 31 -13.83 1.10 -15.58
N GLN A 32 -14.67 0.75 -14.60
CA GLN A 32 -15.85 1.55 -14.26
C GLN A 32 -15.45 2.90 -13.69
N SER A 33 -14.45 2.96 -12.80
CA SER A 33 -13.99 4.22 -12.22
C SER A 33 -13.33 5.14 -13.25
N ALA A 34 -12.63 4.58 -14.24
CA ALA A 34 -12.07 5.33 -15.36
C ALA A 34 -13.19 5.91 -16.26
N ALA A 35 -14.24 5.11 -16.53
CA ALA A 35 -15.41 5.57 -17.28
C ALA A 35 -16.15 6.68 -16.55
N ASP A 36 -16.34 6.55 -15.23
CA ASP A 36 -17.04 7.52 -14.38
C ASP A 36 -16.15 8.70 -13.95
N ARG A 37 -14.85 8.65 -14.22
CA ARG A 37 -13.84 9.62 -13.77
C ARG A 37 -13.79 9.82 -12.27
N ARG A 38 -14.01 8.76 -11.50
CA ARG A 38 -13.95 8.78 -10.03
C ARG A 38 -12.61 8.22 -9.55
N PRO A 39 -12.07 8.65 -8.41
CA PRO A 39 -10.90 8.02 -7.82
C PRO A 39 -11.18 6.55 -7.51
N VAL A 40 -10.18 5.68 -7.65
CA VAL A 40 -10.26 4.24 -7.28
C VAL A 40 -9.76 4.01 -5.87
N SER A 41 -8.84 4.87 -5.38
CA SER A 41 -8.23 4.69 -4.07
C SER A 41 -9.23 4.94 -2.95
N GLU A 42 -9.50 3.92 -2.15
CA GLU A 42 -10.07 4.07 -0.80
C GLU A 42 -8.94 4.28 0.20
N ASP A 43 -9.21 5.02 1.28
CA ASP A 43 -8.25 5.13 2.38
C ASP A 43 -8.23 3.81 3.16
N ILE A 44 -7.29 2.94 2.79
CA ILE A 44 -7.10 1.63 3.41
C ILE A 44 -6.77 1.78 4.90
N ASN A 45 -6.07 2.84 5.29
CA ASN A 45 -5.68 3.03 6.68
C ASN A 45 -6.92 3.19 7.56
N GLU A 46 -7.89 4.00 7.12
CA GLU A 46 -9.13 4.22 7.86
C GLU A 46 -9.95 2.93 7.96
N THR A 47 -10.13 2.22 6.85
CA THR A 47 -10.90 0.96 6.81
C THR A 47 -10.23 -0.17 7.58
N PHE A 48 -8.88 -0.20 7.62
CA PHE A 48 -8.12 -1.24 8.30
C PHE A 48 -8.06 -1.00 9.82
N ASP A 49 -7.90 0.25 10.25
CA ASP A 49 -7.84 0.63 11.65
C ASP A 49 -9.19 0.46 12.36
N ASP A 50 -10.30 0.69 11.68
CA ASP A 50 -11.65 0.49 12.24
C ASP A 50 -11.98 -0.98 12.54
N ARG A 51 -11.35 -1.92 11.86
CA ARG A 51 -11.56 -3.36 12.06
C ARG A 51 -10.67 -4.00 13.11
N GLN A 52 -9.75 -3.24 13.72
CA GLN A 52 -8.82 -3.76 14.70
C GLN A 52 -9.48 -4.12 16.01
N THR A 53 -9.23 -5.34 16.48
CA THR A 53 -9.59 -5.76 17.84
C THR A 53 -8.67 -5.10 18.88
N PHE A 54 -9.13 -5.03 20.12
CA PHE A 54 -8.31 -4.52 21.24
C PHE A 54 -7.00 -5.30 21.40
N GLY A 55 -7.05 -6.62 21.23
CA GLY A 55 -5.87 -7.49 21.35
C GLY A 55 -4.82 -7.21 20.26
N GLU A 56 -5.26 -6.95 19.01
CA GLU A 56 -4.35 -6.62 17.92
C GLU A 56 -3.67 -5.27 18.13
N ARG A 57 -4.42 -4.25 18.57
CA ARG A 57 -3.84 -2.94 18.93
C ARG A 57 -2.83 -3.03 20.05
N LEU A 58 -3.10 -3.88 21.05
CA LEU A 58 -2.17 -4.12 22.15
C LEU A 58 -0.90 -4.82 21.67
N ALA A 59 -1.05 -5.85 20.83
CA ALA A 59 0.09 -6.59 20.27
C ALA A 59 1.02 -5.68 19.46
N ASP A 60 0.48 -4.79 18.65
CA ASP A 60 1.28 -3.82 17.88
C ASP A 60 2.04 -2.85 18.76
N ARG A 61 1.40 -2.33 19.83
CA ARG A 61 2.08 -1.44 20.78
C ARG A 61 3.20 -2.15 21.51
N VAL A 62 2.96 -3.40 21.92
CA VAL A 62 3.98 -4.23 22.60
C VAL A 62 5.14 -4.53 21.65
N ALA A 63 4.85 -4.89 20.39
CA ALA A 63 5.87 -5.14 19.38
C ALA A 63 6.70 -3.87 19.08
N ALA A 64 6.03 -2.74 18.89
CA ALA A 64 6.68 -1.45 18.63
C ALA A 64 7.53 -0.98 19.82
N PHE A 65 7.03 -1.13 21.03
CA PHE A 65 7.77 -0.79 22.25
C PHE A 65 8.98 -1.72 22.44
N GLY A 66 8.78 -3.05 22.34
CA GLY A 66 9.85 -4.04 22.50
C GLY A 66 10.94 -3.95 21.43
N GLY A 67 10.60 -3.47 20.22
CA GLY A 67 11.57 -3.21 19.14
C GLY A 67 12.24 -1.84 19.21
N SER A 68 11.93 -1.01 20.20
CA SER A 68 12.50 0.34 20.30
C SER A 68 13.90 0.37 20.94
N TRP A 69 14.77 1.22 20.42
CA TRP A 69 16.09 1.43 21.01
C TRP A 69 16.08 1.86 22.49
N PRO A 70 15.18 2.76 22.94
CA PRO A 70 15.08 3.10 24.35
C PRO A 70 14.78 1.90 25.24
N PHE A 71 13.88 1.01 24.80
CA PHE A 71 13.57 -0.21 25.54
C PHE A 71 14.77 -1.16 25.61
N ILE A 72 15.45 -1.39 24.48
CA ILE A 72 16.62 -2.29 24.42
C ILE A 72 17.73 -1.81 25.34
N ILE A 73 18.02 -0.51 25.33
CA ILE A 73 19.04 0.11 26.19
C ILE A 73 18.62 0.01 27.67
N ALA A 74 17.40 0.42 28.00
CA ALA A 74 16.89 0.37 29.38
C ALA A 74 16.88 -1.05 29.92
N PHE A 75 16.48 -2.03 29.10
CA PHE A 75 16.49 -3.44 29.45
C PHE A 75 17.91 -3.97 29.66
N GLY A 76 18.85 -3.61 28.80
CA GLY A 76 20.27 -3.95 28.97
C GLY A 76 20.86 -3.38 30.27
N ILE A 77 20.54 -2.14 30.59
CA ILE A 77 20.94 -1.50 31.85
C ILE A 77 20.33 -2.24 33.05
N PHE A 78 19.03 -2.56 32.98
CA PHE A 78 18.37 -3.37 34.02
C PHE A 78 19.06 -4.70 34.25
N LEU A 79 19.40 -5.44 33.21
CA LEU A 79 20.11 -6.72 33.30
C LEU A 79 21.51 -6.57 33.94
N ALA A 80 22.23 -5.52 33.52
CA ALA A 80 23.56 -5.22 34.07
C ALA A 80 23.50 -4.89 35.57
N ILE A 81 22.52 -4.06 35.97
CA ILE A 81 22.31 -3.71 37.39
C ILE A 81 21.88 -4.94 38.18
N TRP A 82 20.92 -5.73 37.68
CA TRP A 82 20.47 -6.97 38.36
C TRP A 82 21.61 -7.92 38.60
N THR A 83 22.35 -8.24 37.55
CA THR A 83 23.51 -9.15 37.63
C THR A 83 24.59 -8.60 38.56
N GLY A 84 24.93 -7.30 38.43
CA GLY A 84 25.93 -6.64 39.26
C GLY A 84 25.59 -6.67 40.75
N LEU A 85 24.34 -6.30 41.09
CA LEU A 85 23.89 -6.34 42.51
C LEU A 85 23.94 -7.75 43.11
N ASN A 86 23.46 -8.75 42.39
CA ASN A 86 23.47 -10.11 42.88
C ASN A 86 24.89 -10.69 42.99
N LEU A 87 25.81 -10.30 42.12
CA LEU A 87 27.23 -10.68 42.25
C LEU A 87 27.90 -10.00 43.46
N LEU A 88 27.56 -8.74 43.76
CA LEU A 88 28.12 -7.99 44.88
C LEU A 88 27.62 -8.51 46.23
N LEU A 89 26.32 -8.83 46.34
CA LEU A 89 25.68 -9.36 47.55
C LEU A 89 26.05 -10.81 47.85
N ARG A 90 26.54 -11.54 46.90
CA ARG A 90 27.01 -12.97 47.05
C ARG A 90 26.02 -13.85 47.80
N LYS A 91 26.30 -14.18 49.09
CA LYS A 91 25.49 -15.11 49.86
C LYS A 91 24.13 -14.55 50.28
N ASP A 92 24.02 -13.23 50.37
CA ASP A 92 22.78 -12.52 50.70
C ASP A 92 22.02 -12.05 49.45
N ALA A 93 22.47 -12.49 48.26
CA ALA A 93 21.83 -12.17 47.00
C ALA A 93 20.46 -12.83 46.87
N PHE A 94 19.49 -12.10 46.33
CA PHE A 94 18.15 -12.61 46.04
C PHE A 94 18.17 -13.70 44.95
N ASP A 95 19.00 -13.53 43.92
CA ASP A 95 19.14 -14.48 42.81
C ASP A 95 20.64 -14.73 42.52
N PRO A 96 21.28 -15.57 43.38
CA PRO A 96 22.70 -15.88 43.22
C PRO A 96 22.99 -16.63 41.93
N TYR A 97 24.25 -16.60 41.49
CA TYR A 97 24.67 -17.40 40.35
C TYR A 97 24.20 -18.86 40.49
N PRO A 98 23.55 -19.46 39.50
CA PRO A 98 23.46 -19.08 38.07
C PRO A 98 22.22 -18.27 37.65
N PHE A 99 21.67 -17.41 38.49
CA PHE A 99 20.57 -16.51 38.18
C PHE A 99 19.30 -17.19 37.66
N ILE A 100 18.83 -18.19 38.45
CA ILE A 100 17.70 -19.06 38.07
C ILE A 100 16.41 -18.25 37.93
N PHE A 101 16.16 -17.32 38.84
CA PHE A 101 14.95 -16.48 38.80
C PHE A 101 14.97 -15.57 37.56
N LEU A 102 16.09 -14.88 37.28
CA LEU A 102 16.25 -14.07 36.11
C LEU A 102 16.02 -14.88 34.83
N ASN A 103 16.63 -16.06 34.71
CA ASN A 103 16.49 -16.93 33.55
C ASN A 103 15.02 -17.41 33.38
N LEU A 104 14.31 -17.69 34.44
CA LEU A 104 12.90 -18.04 34.41
C LEU A 104 12.06 -16.87 33.86
N VAL A 105 12.26 -15.65 34.39
CA VAL A 105 11.54 -14.44 33.94
C VAL A 105 11.82 -14.14 32.47
N LEU A 106 13.08 -14.20 32.04
CA LEU A 106 13.47 -13.99 30.64
C LEU A 106 12.84 -15.03 29.72
N SER A 107 12.80 -16.32 30.15
CA SER A 107 12.19 -17.39 29.35
C SER A 107 10.69 -17.21 29.23
N MET A 108 9.99 -16.78 30.28
CA MET A 108 8.56 -16.45 30.21
C MET A 108 8.31 -15.26 29.30
N LEU A 109 9.13 -14.20 29.39
CA LEU A 109 9.02 -13.04 28.53
C LEU A 109 9.22 -13.41 27.06
N ALA A 110 10.25 -14.20 26.76
CA ALA A 110 10.53 -14.69 25.41
C ALA A 110 9.38 -15.54 24.85
N ALA A 111 8.79 -16.41 25.66
CA ALA A 111 7.68 -17.26 25.26
C ALA A 111 6.42 -16.47 24.89
N ILE A 112 6.17 -15.33 25.54
CA ILE A 112 5.04 -14.45 25.24
C ILE A 112 5.36 -13.52 24.06
N GLN A 113 6.59 -13.05 23.97
CA GLN A 113 6.99 -12.06 22.96
C GLN A 113 6.90 -12.63 21.54
N ALA A 114 7.29 -13.88 21.32
CA ALA A 114 7.30 -14.50 20.00
C ALA A 114 5.90 -14.51 19.32
N PRO A 115 4.83 -15.03 19.95
CA PRO A 115 3.49 -14.99 19.35
C PRO A 115 2.95 -13.56 19.16
N VAL A 116 3.28 -12.62 20.05
CA VAL A 116 2.87 -11.21 19.92
C VAL A 116 3.50 -10.56 18.68
N ILE A 117 4.80 -10.80 18.47
CA ILE A 117 5.50 -10.31 17.26
C ILE A 117 4.90 -10.96 16.01
N MET A 118 4.62 -12.27 16.04
CA MET A 118 4.03 -12.97 14.89
C MET A 118 2.64 -12.42 14.54
N MET A 119 1.80 -12.10 15.54
CA MET A 119 0.50 -11.47 15.30
C MET A 119 0.64 -10.11 14.61
N SER A 120 1.55 -9.27 15.08
CA SER A 120 1.84 -7.96 14.47
C SER A 120 2.38 -8.09 13.05
N GLN A 121 3.30 -9.04 12.80
CA GLN A 121 3.84 -9.30 11.46
C GLN A 121 2.78 -9.83 10.49
N ASN A 122 1.91 -10.75 10.92
CA ASN A 122 0.82 -11.25 10.09
C ASN A 122 -0.14 -10.13 9.70
N ARG A 123 -0.44 -9.23 10.61
CA ARG A 123 -1.29 -8.07 10.35
C ARG A 123 -0.62 -7.10 9.37
N GLN A 124 0.66 -6.81 9.57
CA GLN A 124 1.41 -5.97 8.63
C GLN A 124 1.42 -6.58 7.22
N ALA A 125 1.66 -7.88 7.11
CA ALA A 125 1.61 -8.58 5.83
C ALA A 125 0.21 -8.55 5.18
N ALA A 126 -0.87 -8.59 5.97
CA ALA A 126 -2.22 -8.44 5.44
C ALA A 126 -2.46 -7.01 4.92
N LYS A 127 -2.00 -5.99 5.65
CA LYS A 127 -2.05 -4.59 5.19
C LYS A 127 -1.25 -4.39 3.91
N ASP A 128 -0.01 -4.87 3.86
CA ASP A 128 0.86 -4.73 2.68
C ASP A 128 0.24 -5.36 1.42
N ARG A 129 -0.52 -6.47 1.58
CA ARG A 129 -1.25 -7.07 0.46
C ARG A 129 -2.39 -6.20 -0.05
N LEU A 130 -3.10 -5.51 0.85
CA LEU A 130 -4.17 -4.58 0.47
C LEU A 130 -3.58 -3.34 -0.21
N ASP A 131 -2.49 -2.80 0.33
CA ASP A 131 -1.78 -1.67 -0.25
C ASP A 131 -1.27 -2.02 -1.66
N ALA A 132 -0.65 -3.19 -1.84
CA ALA A 132 -0.22 -3.65 -3.17
C ALA A 132 -1.38 -3.83 -4.16
N GLY A 133 -2.55 -4.29 -3.66
CA GLY A 133 -3.77 -4.39 -4.47
C GLY A 133 -4.27 -3.02 -4.94
N ASN A 134 -4.24 -2.03 -4.08
CA ASN A 134 -4.62 -0.65 -4.40
C ASN A 134 -3.64 -0.01 -5.37
N ASP A 135 -2.33 -0.16 -5.14
CA ASP A 135 -1.30 0.35 -6.03
C ASP A 135 -1.47 -0.20 -7.44
N TYR A 136 -1.77 -1.50 -7.55
CA TYR A 136 -2.10 -2.11 -8.84
C TYR A 136 -3.30 -1.45 -9.52
N GLN A 137 -4.39 -1.20 -8.77
CA GLN A 137 -5.59 -0.57 -9.33
C GLN A 137 -5.34 0.88 -9.77
N VAL A 138 -4.60 1.65 -8.95
CA VAL A 138 -4.23 3.03 -9.27
C VAL A 138 -3.34 3.09 -10.52
N ASN A 139 -2.34 2.22 -10.61
CA ASN A 139 -1.46 2.14 -11.75
C ASN A 139 -2.20 1.72 -13.02
N LEU A 140 -3.06 0.70 -12.94
CA LEU A 140 -3.89 0.27 -14.07
C LEU A 140 -4.81 1.39 -14.57
N LYS A 141 -5.41 2.15 -13.64
CA LYS A 141 -6.22 3.31 -14.01
C LYS A 141 -5.41 4.40 -14.71
N ALA A 142 -4.22 4.71 -14.17
CA ALA A 142 -3.34 5.69 -14.78
C ALA A 142 -2.93 5.29 -16.21
N GLU A 143 -2.65 4.00 -16.44
CA GLU A 143 -2.34 3.47 -17.76
C GLU A 143 -3.52 3.63 -18.71
N ILE A 144 -4.74 3.30 -18.30
CA ILE A 144 -5.97 3.49 -19.06
C ILE A 144 -6.17 4.98 -19.43
N GLU A 145 -5.98 5.88 -18.47
CA GLU A 145 -6.12 7.33 -18.70
C GLU A 145 -5.05 7.87 -19.68
N ILE A 146 -3.82 7.36 -19.59
CA ILE A 146 -2.74 7.70 -20.52
C ILE A 146 -3.09 7.21 -21.94
N MET A 147 -3.57 5.99 -22.10
CA MET A 147 -3.99 5.47 -23.41
C MET A 147 -5.13 6.30 -24.01
N ALA A 148 -6.10 6.69 -23.17
CA ALA A 148 -7.18 7.58 -23.62
C ALA A 148 -6.69 8.96 -24.06
N LEU A 149 -5.68 9.49 -23.37
CA LEU A 149 -5.05 10.75 -23.75
C LEU A 149 -4.27 10.63 -25.07
N LEU A 150 -3.52 9.56 -25.26
CA LEU A 150 -2.78 9.29 -26.50
C LEU A 150 -3.73 9.19 -27.70
N GLU A 151 -4.81 8.41 -27.59
CA GLU A 151 -5.82 8.31 -28.65
C GLU A 151 -6.44 9.67 -29.00
N LYS A 152 -6.65 10.51 -27.99
CA LYS A 152 -7.16 11.86 -28.19
C LYS A 152 -6.16 12.78 -28.88
N VAL A 153 -4.88 12.67 -28.55
CA VAL A 153 -3.79 13.39 -29.18
C VAL A 153 -3.68 12.98 -30.66
N GLU A 154 -3.67 11.69 -30.95
CA GLU A 154 -3.65 11.19 -32.33
C GLU A 154 -4.81 11.73 -33.17
N HIS A 155 -6.02 11.71 -32.62
CA HIS A 155 -7.20 12.26 -33.28
C HIS A 155 -7.10 13.77 -33.52
N LEU A 156 -6.54 14.51 -32.56
CA LEU A 156 -6.31 15.96 -32.73
C LEU A 156 -5.25 16.24 -33.79
N THR A 157 -4.18 15.48 -33.83
CA THR A 157 -3.12 15.58 -34.82
C THR A 157 -3.65 15.32 -36.24
N ALA A 158 -4.44 14.26 -36.41
CA ALA A 158 -5.07 13.95 -37.70
C ALA A 158 -6.00 15.09 -38.17
N ARG A 159 -6.81 15.66 -37.28
CA ARG A 159 -7.66 16.81 -37.60
C ARG A 159 -6.85 18.04 -37.97
N GLN A 160 -5.73 18.28 -37.31
CA GLN A 160 -4.86 19.42 -37.61
C GLN A 160 -4.21 19.27 -38.98
N GLU A 161 -3.82 18.07 -39.37
CA GLU A 161 -3.30 17.78 -40.72
C GLU A 161 -4.36 18.03 -41.79
N GLU A 162 -5.59 17.56 -41.59
CA GLU A 162 -6.71 17.81 -42.50
C GLU A 162 -7.01 19.30 -42.65
N GLN A 163 -7.03 20.05 -41.55
CA GLN A 163 -7.21 21.51 -41.59
C GLN A 163 -6.09 22.22 -42.36
N THR A 164 -4.85 21.78 -42.13
CA THR A 164 -3.68 22.36 -42.81
C THR A 164 -3.75 22.11 -44.31
N GLU A 165 -4.15 20.94 -44.73
CA GLU A 165 -4.32 20.59 -46.13
C GLU A 165 -5.46 21.38 -46.78
N LEU A 166 -6.59 21.57 -46.10
CA LEU A 166 -7.68 22.44 -46.57
C LEU A 166 -7.22 23.90 -46.77
N ILE A 167 -6.46 24.45 -45.83
CA ILE A 167 -5.91 25.80 -45.92
C ILE A 167 -4.96 25.91 -47.14
N ARG A 168 -4.08 24.93 -47.37
CA ARG A 168 -3.19 24.91 -48.55
C ARG A 168 -3.96 24.91 -49.85
N ARG A 169 -5.03 24.09 -49.97
CA ARG A 169 -5.88 24.06 -51.16
C ARG A 169 -6.60 25.37 -51.41
N LEU A 170 -7.11 26.01 -50.35
CA LEU A 170 -7.78 27.32 -50.48
C LEU A 170 -6.82 28.42 -50.89
N LEU A 171 -5.58 28.41 -50.40
CA LEU A 171 -4.55 29.37 -50.80
C LEU A 171 -4.16 29.18 -52.27
N ALA A 172 -3.96 27.93 -52.71
CA ALA A 172 -3.65 27.63 -54.13
C ALA A 172 -4.79 28.07 -55.09
N GLN A 173 -6.05 27.89 -54.68
CA GLN A 173 -7.21 28.39 -55.48
C GLN A 173 -7.27 29.90 -55.57
N LYS A 174 -6.78 30.62 -54.55
CA LYS A 174 -6.76 32.07 -54.53
C LYS A 174 -5.65 32.67 -55.46
N GLU A 175 -4.51 31.97 -55.59
CA GLU A 175 -3.40 32.36 -56.44
C GLU A 175 -3.67 32.09 -57.89
N THR A 176 -4.58 31.20 -58.24
CA THR A 176 -4.99 30.92 -59.68
C THR A 176 -6.14 31.76 -60.17
N ARG A 177 -6.64 32.69 -59.39
CA ARG A 177 -7.74 33.61 -59.75
C ARG A 177 -7.26 35.06 -59.87
#